data_bd4c62812e3139d78a94ffc60800d424
#
_entry.id   bd4c62812e3139d78a94ffc60800d424
#
_cell.length_a   1.000
_cell.length_b   1.000
_cell.length_c   1.000
_cell.angle_alpha   90.00
_cell.angle_beta   90.00
_cell.angle_gamma   90.00
#
_symmetry.space_group_name_H-M   'P 1'
#
loop_
_entity.id
_entity.type
_entity.pdbx_description
1 polymer ?
#
loop_
_entity_poly.entity_id
_entity_poly.type
_entity_poly.pdbx_seq_one_letter_code
_entity_poly.pdbx_strand_id
1 'polypeptide(L)'
;MLQDIAPHIYRNQMSWKAPDADDFVLCYRGRTLYCKVEDRNLILPRVKDVAADALQYAFSIDERADYLLSDAEFEEKDGFSYLDTGKLRSLALGPALMAAAAGESLYRWYSSQRFCGRCGRPMEKSKIERAMVCPACSNTVYPKICPAVIVAIHDGDRLVLTRYKDRPFKNYALVAGFNEIGESIEET
;
A
#
# COMPACT_ATOMS: atom_id res chain seq x y z
N MET A 1 8.37 1.11 13.74
CA MET A 1 7.11 1.24 12.94
C MET A 1 7.34 0.58 11.59
N LEU A 2 6.29 0.39 10.75
CA LEU A 2 6.44 -0.29 9.45
C LEU A 2 7.41 0.44 8.50
N GLN A 3 7.46 1.77 8.57
CA GLN A 3 8.36 2.62 7.80
C GLN A 3 9.79 2.70 8.36
N ASP A 4 10.06 2.10 9.51
CA ASP A 4 11.41 2.08 10.11
C ASP A 4 12.22 0.95 9.47
N ILE A 5 12.68 1.19 8.26
CA ILE A 5 13.43 0.23 7.45
C ILE A 5 14.93 0.54 7.38
N ALA A 6 15.44 1.44 8.24
CA ALA A 6 16.87 1.76 8.25
C ALA A 6 17.74 0.49 8.30
N PRO A 7 18.85 0.41 7.55
CA PRO A 7 19.48 1.47 6.77
C PRO A 7 18.89 1.70 5.37
N HIS A 8 17.82 1.01 5.01
CA HIS A 8 17.17 1.12 3.70
C HIS A 8 16.44 2.46 3.53
N ILE A 9 16.39 2.98 2.31
CA ILE A 9 15.80 4.27 1.98
C ILE A 9 14.64 4.07 1.01
N TYR A 10 13.43 4.43 1.46
CA TYR A 10 12.24 4.45 0.61
C TYR A 10 12.22 5.71 -0.26
N ARG A 11 11.99 5.54 -1.57
CA ARG A 11 11.93 6.61 -2.57
C ARG A 11 10.65 6.47 -3.37
N ASN A 12 9.74 7.42 -3.24
CA ASN A 12 8.45 7.39 -3.92
C ASN A 12 8.37 8.27 -5.17
N GLN A 13 9.46 8.92 -5.57
CA GLN A 13 9.52 9.71 -6.81
C GLN A 13 9.16 8.83 -8.00
N MET A 14 8.37 9.37 -8.94
CA MET A 14 8.03 8.65 -10.16
C MET A 14 9.27 8.39 -11.02
N SER A 15 9.30 7.23 -11.65
CA SER A 15 10.28 6.82 -12.63
C SER A 15 9.58 6.26 -13.87
N TRP A 16 10.15 6.52 -15.03
CA TRP A 16 9.70 5.99 -16.32
C TRP A 16 10.71 5.01 -16.91
N LYS A 17 11.63 4.55 -16.10
CA LYS A 17 12.59 3.51 -16.47
C LYS A 17 11.84 2.23 -16.85
N ALA A 18 12.32 1.55 -17.88
CA ALA A 18 11.79 0.22 -18.22
C ALA A 18 12.08 -0.77 -17.07
N PRO A 19 11.16 -1.72 -16.82
CA PRO A 19 11.38 -2.77 -15.84
C PRO A 19 12.65 -3.56 -16.10
N ASP A 20 13.38 -3.87 -15.02
CA ASP A 20 14.53 -4.76 -15.04
C ASP A 20 14.12 -6.18 -14.57
N ALA A 21 14.83 -7.19 -15.00
CA ALA A 21 14.56 -8.58 -14.63
C ALA A 21 14.61 -8.83 -13.11
N ASP A 22 15.40 -8.04 -12.40
CA ASP A 22 15.58 -8.14 -10.94
C ASP A 22 14.69 -7.22 -10.13
N ASP A 23 13.84 -6.38 -10.76
CA ASP A 23 12.84 -5.57 -10.07
C ASP A 23 11.77 -6.46 -9.43
N PHE A 24 11.17 -5.96 -8.33
CA PHE A 24 10.14 -6.68 -7.61
C PHE A 24 8.74 -6.40 -8.16
N VAL A 25 7.89 -7.43 -8.18
CA VAL A 25 6.51 -7.32 -8.63
C VAL A 25 5.55 -7.40 -7.44
N LEU A 26 4.62 -6.46 -7.37
CA LEU A 26 3.55 -6.37 -6.40
C LEU A 26 2.22 -6.65 -7.12
N CYS A 27 1.71 -7.86 -6.96
CA CYS A 27 0.44 -8.28 -7.56
C CYS A 27 -0.59 -8.52 -6.46
N TYR A 28 -1.69 -7.76 -6.51
CA TYR A 28 -2.78 -7.86 -5.54
C TYR A 28 -4.05 -8.39 -6.18
N ARG A 29 -4.79 -9.20 -5.41
CA ARG A 29 -6.15 -9.63 -5.72
C ARG A 29 -7.04 -9.35 -4.51
N GLY A 30 -7.79 -8.23 -4.56
CA GLY A 30 -8.58 -7.77 -3.43
C GLY A 30 -7.72 -7.46 -2.20
N ARG A 31 -7.82 -8.30 -1.17
CA ARG A 31 -7.04 -8.18 0.08
C ARG A 31 -5.90 -9.18 0.16
N THR A 32 -5.47 -9.74 -0.94
CA THR A 32 -4.36 -10.69 -0.96
C THR A 32 -3.22 -10.17 -1.83
N LEU A 33 -2.00 -10.54 -1.47
CA LEU A 33 -0.76 -10.27 -2.20
C LEU A 33 -0.15 -11.58 -2.67
N TYR A 34 0.26 -11.66 -3.91
CA TYR A 34 1.04 -12.78 -4.44
C TYR A 34 2.46 -12.72 -3.90
N CYS A 35 2.78 -13.64 -3.00
CA CYS A 35 4.05 -13.65 -2.30
C CYS A 35 4.33 -15.03 -1.70
N LYS A 36 5.51 -15.18 -1.14
CA LYS A 36 5.95 -16.36 -0.38
C LYS A 36 6.43 -15.92 1.00
N VAL A 37 6.33 -16.78 1.99
CA VAL A 37 6.84 -16.55 3.34
C VAL A 37 7.79 -17.65 3.73
N GLU A 38 9.01 -17.30 4.09
CA GLU A 38 10.03 -18.21 4.63
C GLU A 38 10.60 -17.61 5.92
N ASP A 39 10.63 -18.39 6.98
CA ASP A 39 11.18 -17.98 8.30
C ASP A 39 10.68 -16.60 8.76
N ARG A 40 9.39 -16.34 8.59
CA ARG A 40 8.73 -15.05 8.86
C ARG A 40 9.17 -13.89 7.96
N ASN A 41 9.96 -14.12 6.93
CA ASN A 41 10.32 -13.10 5.95
C ASN A 41 9.37 -13.15 4.77
N LEU A 42 8.93 -11.98 4.33
CA LEU A 42 8.15 -11.82 3.11
C LEU A 42 9.08 -11.85 1.90
N ILE A 43 8.77 -12.70 0.94
CA ILE A 43 9.48 -12.81 -0.33
C ILE A 43 8.52 -12.40 -1.44
N LEU A 44 8.93 -11.38 -2.20
CA LEU A 44 8.21 -10.88 -3.36
C LEU A 44 8.79 -11.50 -4.64
N PRO A 45 7.95 -11.81 -5.65
CA PRO A 45 8.44 -12.28 -6.93
C PRO A 45 9.20 -11.16 -7.66
N ARG A 46 10.12 -11.54 -8.52
CA ARG A 46 10.82 -10.63 -9.44
C ARG A 46 10.22 -10.69 -10.83
N VAL A 47 10.49 -9.68 -11.65
CA VAL A 47 10.02 -9.62 -13.04
C VAL A 47 10.38 -10.89 -13.82
N LYS A 48 11.60 -11.41 -13.65
CA LYS A 48 12.05 -12.67 -14.29
C LYS A 48 11.30 -13.94 -13.85
N ASP A 49 10.63 -13.88 -12.69
CA ASP A 49 9.92 -15.04 -12.12
C ASP A 49 8.47 -15.12 -12.58
N VAL A 50 7.95 -14.06 -13.20
CA VAL A 50 6.54 -13.92 -13.59
C VAL A 50 6.41 -13.45 -15.03
N ALA A 51 5.36 -13.92 -15.72
CA ALA A 51 5.00 -13.43 -17.05
C ALA A 51 4.03 -12.24 -16.88
N ALA A 52 4.55 -11.02 -16.91
CA ALA A 52 3.75 -9.82 -16.76
C ALA A 52 4.00 -8.85 -17.92
N ASP A 53 2.95 -8.58 -18.71
CA ASP A 53 3.04 -7.72 -19.91
C ASP A 53 2.92 -6.23 -19.58
N ALA A 54 2.27 -5.88 -18.47
CA ALA A 54 2.02 -4.50 -18.08
C ALA A 54 2.41 -4.26 -16.62
N LEU A 55 3.61 -3.75 -16.42
CA LEU A 55 4.14 -3.39 -15.11
C LEU A 55 4.17 -1.88 -14.97
N GLN A 56 3.67 -1.39 -13.83
CA GLN A 56 3.68 0.03 -13.51
C GLN A 56 4.61 0.31 -12.34
N TYR A 57 5.57 1.21 -12.54
CA TYR A 57 6.42 1.69 -11.47
C TYR A 57 5.60 2.23 -10.29
N ALA A 58 5.91 1.77 -9.10
CA ALA A 58 5.31 2.24 -7.85
C ALA A 58 6.29 3.12 -7.06
N PHE A 59 7.42 2.59 -6.68
CA PHE A 59 8.47 3.25 -5.89
C PHE A 59 9.74 2.40 -5.93
N SER A 60 10.83 2.89 -5.34
CA SER A 60 12.01 2.07 -5.07
C SER A 60 12.35 2.05 -3.58
N ILE A 61 13.09 1.02 -3.17
CA ILE A 61 13.78 0.99 -1.88
C ILE A 61 15.25 0.74 -2.20
N ASP A 62 16.07 1.67 -1.75
CA ASP A 62 17.45 1.84 -2.20
C ASP A 62 17.53 2.15 -3.71
N GLU A 63 18.73 2.10 -4.29
CA GLU A 63 18.94 2.39 -5.72
C GLU A 63 19.03 1.11 -6.57
N ARG A 64 18.78 -0.06 -5.96
CA ARG A 64 19.12 -1.36 -6.55
C ARG A 64 17.95 -2.10 -7.18
N ALA A 65 16.72 -1.84 -6.76
CA ALA A 65 15.55 -2.49 -7.32
C ALA A 65 14.32 -1.60 -7.20
N ASP A 66 13.54 -1.58 -8.28
CA ASP A 66 12.25 -0.93 -8.33
C ASP A 66 11.15 -1.91 -7.88
N TYR A 67 10.04 -1.37 -7.41
CA TYR A 67 8.83 -2.10 -7.07
C TYR A 67 7.74 -1.72 -8.05
N LEU A 68 7.18 -2.72 -8.72
CA LEU A 68 6.26 -2.55 -9.83
C LEU A 68 4.91 -3.16 -9.49
N LEU A 69 3.83 -2.43 -9.75
CA LEU A 69 2.47 -2.96 -9.64
C LEU A 69 2.13 -3.73 -10.92
N SER A 70 1.51 -4.89 -10.76
CA SER A 70 0.95 -5.70 -11.83
C SER A 70 -0.57 -5.76 -11.70
N ASP A 71 -1.27 -5.56 -12.82
CA ASP A 71 -2.71 -5.79 -12.94
C ASP A 71 -3.01 -7.25 -13.39
N ALA A 72 -1.97 -8.04 -13.76
CA ALA A 72 -2.11 -9.44 -14.10
C ALA A 72 -2.24 -10.33 -12.86
N GLU A 73 -2.98 -11.44 -12.99
CA GLU A 73 -3.00 -12.50 -11.99
C GLU A 73 -1.99 -13.59 -12.36
N PHE A 74 -1.31 -14.13 -11.35
CA PHE A 74 -0.31 -15.20 -11.54
C PHE A 74 -0.81 -16.52 -11.00
N GLU A 75 -0.38 -17.62 -11.63
CA GLU A 75 -0.59 -18.96 -11.08
C GLU A 75 0.25 -19.17 -9.82
N GLU A 76 -0.33 -19.85 -8.85
CA GLU A 76 0.36 -20.22 -7.62
C GLU A 76 1.38 -21.34 -7.94
N LYS A 77 2.65 -21.04 -7.77
CA LYS A 77 3.77 -21.95 -8.06
C LYS A 77 5.01 -21.64 -7.24
N ASP A 78 5.90 -22.60 -7.11
CA ASP A 78 7.22 -22.45 -6.45
C ASP A 78 7.13 -21.89 -5.02
N GLY A 79 6.01 -22.18 -4.33
CA GLY A 79 5.73 -21.69 -2.98
C GLY A 79 5.12 -20.27 -2.93
N PHE A 80 4.96 -19.60 -4.07
CA PHE A 80 4.21 -18.34 -4.15
C PHE A 80 2.71 -18.60 -4.22
N SER A 81 1.96 -17.85 -3.43
CA SER A 81 0.50 -17.90 -3.37
C SER A 81 -0.09 -16.54 -2.98
N TYR A 82 -1.42 -16.40 -3.09
CA TYR A 82 -2.11 -15.18 -2.66
C TYR A 82 -2.41 -15.22 -1.16
N LEU A 83 -1.63 -14.49 -0.36
CA LEU A 83 -1.77 -14.41 1.10
C LEU A 83 -2.52 -13.15 1.52
N ASP A 84 -3.41 -13.28 2.52
CA ASP A 84 -4.16 -12.16 3.11
C ASP A 84 -3.20 -11.12 3.70
N THR A 85 -3.29 -9.86 3.23
CA THR A 85 -2.42 -8.76 3.66
C THR A 85 -2.55 -8.45 5.15
N GLY A 86 -3.70 -8.72 5.76
CA GLY A 86 -3.89 -8.57 7.20
C GLY A 86 -3.00 -9.50 8.03
N LYS A 87 -2.68 -10.69 7.51
CA LYS A 87 -1.79 -11.66 8.17
C LYS A 87 -0.31 -11.30 8.05
N LEU A 88 0.07 -10.48 7.07
CA LEU A 88 1.46 -10.08 6.88
C LEU A 88 2.02 -9.23 8.03
N ARG A 89 1.15 -8.62 8.84
CA ARG A 89 1.54 -7.82 10.03
C ARG A 89 2.30 -8.60 11.09
N SER A 90 2.20 -9.93 11.09
CA SER A 90 2.92 -10.80 12.03
C SER A 90 4.32 -11.22 11.54
N LEU A 91 4.70 -10.82 10.33
CA LEU A 91 6.00 -11.13 9.75
C LEU A 91 7.11 -10.24 10.30
N ALA A 92 8.35 -10.58 9.95
CA ALA A 92 9.50 -9.76 10.29
C ALA A 92 9.41 -8.39 9.60
N LEU A 93 9.68 -7.32 10.36
CA LEU A 93 9.76 -5.98 9.79
C LEU A 93 10.95 -5.89 8.82
N GLY A 94 10.75 -5.16 7.73
CA GLY A 94 11.80 -4.95 6.75
C GLY A 94 11.28 -4.37 5.43
N PRO A 95 12.17 -4.17 4.45
CA PRO A 95 11.85 -3.54 3.18
C PRO A 95 10.70 -4.19 2.42
N ALA A 96 10.64 -5.52 2.37
CA ALA A 96 9.59 -6.24 1.66
C ALA A 96 8.21 -6.01 2.28
N LEU A 97 8.11 -5.99 3.63
CA LEU A 97 6.85 -5.73 4.31
C LEU A 97 6.40 -4.27 4.14
N MET A 98 7.33 -3.31 4.19
CA MET A 98 7.05 -1.90 3.87
C MET A 98 6.57 -1.76 2.42
N ALA A 99 7.24 -2.44 1.47
CA ALA A 99 6.87 -2.44 0.07
C ALA A 99 5.47 -3.02 -0.15
N ALA A 100 5.13 -4.13 0.52
CA ALA A 100 3.81 -4.72 0.46
C ALA A 100 2.72 -3.76 0.96
N ALA A 101 2.95 -3.03 2.05
CA ALA A 101 1.97 -2.09 2.58
C ALA A 101 1.81 -0.83 1.72
N ALA A 102 2.91 -0.25 1.23
CA ALA A 102 2.89 0.90 0.34
C ALA A 102 2.25 0.55 -1.01
N GLY A 103 2.59 -0.61 -1.56
CA GLY A 103 2.00 -1.13 -2.80
C GLY A 103 0.51 -1.41 -2.67
N GLU A 104 0.04 -1.99 -1.55
CA GLU A 104 -1.39 -2.20 -1.30
C GLU A 104 -2.16 -0.87 -1.30
N SER A 105 -1.59 0.17 -0.69
CA SER A 105 -2.21 1.50 -0.67
C SER A 105 -2.35 2.08 -2.07
N LEU A 106 -1.32 1.97 -2.91
CA LEU A 106 -1.36 2.41 -4.30
C LEU A 106 -2.32 1.56 -5.15
N TYR A 107 -2.28 0.23 -5.02
CA TYR A 107 -3.19 -0.67 -5.72
C TYR A 107 -4.66 -0.34 -5.42
N ARG A 108 -5.00 -0.17 -4.14
CA ARG A 108 -6.37 0.19 -3.72
C ARG A 108 -6.80 1.53 -4.28
N TRP A 109 -5.90 2.51 -4.28
CA TRP A 109 -6.18 3.81 -4.84
C TRP A 109 -6.43 3.72 -6.36
N TYR A 110 -5.55 3.09 -7.15
CA TYR A 110 -5.75 2.89 -8.59
C TYR A 110 -7.04 2.14 -8.88
N SER A 111 -7.30 1.06 -8.14
CA SER A 111 -8.51 0.25 -8.31
C SER A 111 -9.81 1.02 -8.02
N SER A 112 -9.76 1.99 -7.10
CA SER A 112 -10.92 2.83 -6.73
C SER A 112 -11.13 4.01 -7.68
N GLN A 113 -10.14 4.40 -8.47
CA GLN A 113 -10.18 5.58 -9.35
C GLN A 113 -10.46 5.21 -10.82
N ARG A 114 -11.29 4.21 -11.06
CA ARG A 114 -11.61 3.74 -12.42
C ARG A 114 -12.55 4.71 -13.19
N PHE A 115 -13.38 5.46 -12.47
CA PHE A 115 -14.34 6.39 -13.04
C PHE A 115 -14.21 7.76 -12.38
N CYS A 116 -14.39 8.80 -13.19
CA CYS A 116 -14.31 10.19 -12.74
C CYS A 116 -15.47 10.54 -11.81
N GLY A 117 -15.17 10.96 -10.59
CA GLY A 117 -16.19 11.41 -9.62
C GLY A 117 -16.93 12.69 -10.05
N ARG A 118 -16.43 13.43 -11.05
CA ARG A 118 -17.07 14.65 -11.58
C ARG A 118 -18.04 14.38 -12.73
N CYS A 119 -17.69 13.50 -13.68
CA CYS A 119 -18.49 13.31 -14.91
C CYS A 119 -18.81 11.83 -15.22
N GLY A 120 -18.40 10.88 -14.36
CA GLY A 120 -18.70 9.46 -14.50
C GLY A 120 -17.92 8.72 -15.59
N ARG A 121 -17.08 9.40 -16.38
CA ARG A 121 -16.33 8.76 -17.47
C ARG A 121 -15.10 8.02 -16.96
N PRO A 122 -14.57 7.03 -17.71
CA PRO A 122 -13.33 6.33 -17.32
C PRO A 122 -12.16 7.28 -17.10
N MET A 123 -11.34 6.97 -16.12
CA MET A 123 -10.10 7.67 -15.81
C MET A 123 -8.90 6.94 -16.43
N GLU A 124 -7.87 7.68 -16.77
CA GLU A 124 -6.61 7.16 -17.28
C GLU A 124 -5.44 7.52 -16.34
N LYS A 125 -4.42 6.67 -16.32
CA LYS A 125 -3.17 6.96 -15.58
C LYS A 125 -2.44 8.13 -16.26
N SER A 126 -2.01 9.11 -15.49
CA SER A 126 -1.18 10.20 -16.01
C SER A 126 0.15 9.67 -16.54
N LYS A 127 0.65 10.28 -17.61
CA LYS A 127 1.94 9.95 -18.21
C LYS A 127 3.11 10.78 -17.64
N ILE A 128 2.82 11.77 -16.81
CA ILE A 128 3.81 12.71 -16.29
C ILE A 128 3.95 12.69 -14.77
N GLU A 129 2.99 12.13 -14.06
CA GLU A 129 2.98 12.10 -12.59
C GLU A 129 2.11 10.95 -12.06
N ARG A 130 2.17 10.68 -10.76
CA ARG A 130 1.33 9.68 -10.10
C ARG A 130 -0.06 10.25 -9.86
N ALA A 131 -0.87 10.27 -10.91
CA ALA A 131 -2.24 10.76 -10.89
C ALA A 131 -3.14 9.94 -11.81
N MET A 132 -4.45 10.00 -11.56
CA MET A 132 -5.49 9.58 -12.49
C MET A 132 -6.12 10.82 -13.11
N VAL A 133 -6.27 10.84 -14.42
CA VAL A 133 -6.78 11.99 -15.19
C VAL A 133 -8.02 11.57 -15.97
N CYS A 134 -9.05 12.38 -15.94
CA CYS A 134 -10.21 12.19 -16.79
C CYS A 134 -9.99 12.86 -18.17
N PRO A 135 -9.91 12.09 -19.28
CA PRO A 135 -9.72 12.68 -20.61
C PRO A 135 -10.89 13.54 -21.07
N ALA A 136 -12.08 13.37 -20.48
CA ALA A 136 -13.27 14.10 -20.87
C ALA A 136 -13.47 15.45 -20.17
N CYS A 137 -13.01 15.62 -18.93
CA CYS A 137 -13.23 16.85 -18.17
C CYS A 137 -11.97 17.35 -17.42
N SER A 138 -10.83 16.74 -17.69
CA SER A 138 -9.52 17.09 -17.11
C SER A 138 -9.46 17.04 -15.57
N ASN A 139 -10.44 16.40 -14.92
CA ASN A 139 -10.37 16.19 -13.48
C ASN A 139 -9.19 15.29 -13.14
N THR A 140 -8.29 15.76 -12.27
CA THR A 140 -7.10 15.03 -11.84
C THR A 140 -7.26 14.61 -10.39
N VAL A 141 -6.91 13.35 -10.09
CA VAL A 141 -6.98 12.78 -8.74
C VAL A 141 -5.62 12.19 -8.38
N TYR A 142 -5.12 12.57 -7.21
CA TYR A 142 -3.86 12.08 -6.65
C TYR A 142 -4.08 10.97 -5.62
N PRO A 143 -3.04 10.19 -5.26
CA PRO A 143 -3.13 9.20 -4.19
C PRO A 143 -3.64 9.82 -2.89
N LYS A 144 -4.65 9.18 -2.29
CA LYS A 144 -5.31 9.68 -1.10
C LYS A 144 -4.52 9.33 0.16
N ILE A 145 -4.33 10.31 1.03
CA ILE A 145 -3.83 10.13 2.40
C ILE A 145 -4.95 10.56 3.35
N CYS A 146 -5.22 9.75 4.39
CA CYS A 146 -6.19 10.05 5.43
C CYS A 146 -5.45 10.12 6.78
N PRO A 147 -4.97 11.30 7.20
CA PRO A 147 -4.29 11.46 8.48
C PRO A 147 -5.22 11.05 9.63
N ALA A 148 -4.66 10.41 10.64
CA ALA A 148 -5.37 10.03 11.84
C ALA A 148 -4.46 10.16 13.06
N VAL A 149 -5.06 10.47 14.20
CA VAL A 149 -4.38 10.50 15.49
C VAL A 149 -4.78 9.28 16.31
N ILE A 150 -3.87 8.82 17.16
CA ILE A 150 -4.12 7.82 18.20
C ILE A 150 -3.61 8.41 19.51
N VAL A 151 -4.49 8.51 20.51
CA VAL A 151 -4.21 9.19 21.77
C VAL A 151 -4.21 8.20 22.92
N ALA A 152 -3.14 8.20 23.72
CA ALA A 152 -3.06 7.50 24.98
C ALA A 152 -3.50 8.45 26.10
N ILE A 153 -4.73 8.31 26.58
CA ILE A 153 -5.27 9.08 27.69
C ILE A 153 -4.99 8.32 28.98
N HIS A 154 -4.18 8.89 29.86
CA HIS A 154 -3.77 8.22 31.11
C HIS A 154 -3.93 9.11 32.33
N ASP A 155 -4.11 8.47 33.49
CA ASP A 155 -4.12 9.09 34.80
C ASP A 155 -3.30 8.18 35.74
N GLY A 156 -2.05 8.54 36.00
CA GLY A 156 -1.07 7.68 36.67
C GLY A 156 -0.89 6.38 35.87
N ASP A 157 -1.18 5.26 36.52
CA ASP A 157 -1.05 3.90 35.94
C ASP A 157 -2.32 3.45 35.19
N ARG A 158 -3.37 4.25 35.14
CA ARG A 158 -4.63 3.94 34.47
C ARG A 158 -4.62 4.47 33.05
N LEU A 159 -5.09 3.65 32.11
CA LEU A 159 -5.18 3.98 30.68
C LEU A 159 -6.63 3.82 30.21
N VAL A 160 -7.14 4.82 29.49
CA VAL A 160 -8.44 4.74 28.84
C VAL A 160 -8.32 3.91 27.57
N LEU A 161 -9.11 2.84 27.49
CA LEU A 161 -9.19 1.97 26.32
C LEU A 161 -10.64 1.92 25.83
N THR A 162 -10.78 1.84 24.52
CA THR A 162 -12.07 1.65 23.85
C THR A 162 -12.22 0.20 23.35
N ARG A 163 -13.45 -0.26 23.21
CA ARG A 163 -13.78 -1.53 22.60
C ARG A 163 -15.02 -1.38 21.72
N TYR A 164 -14.91 -1.87 20.50
CA TYR A 164 -16.04 -1.85 19.58
C TYR A 164 -17.15 -2.79 20.05
N LYS A 165 -18.36 -2.24 20.23
CA LYS A 165 -19.56 -3.00 20.46
C LYS A 165 -20.02 -3.65 19.14
N ASP A 166 -20.45 -4.88 19.19
CA ASP A 166 -21.06 -5.63 18.07
C ASP A 166 -20.21 -5.72 16.79
N ARG A 167 -18.88 -5.69 16.92
CA ARG A 167 -17.93 -5.94 15.81
C ARG A 167 -17.12 -7.20 16.03
N PRO A 168 -16.61 -7.85 14.95
CA PRO A 168 -15.75 -9.03 15.06
C PRO A 168 -14.45 -8.76 15.82
N PHE A 169 -13.91 -7.56 15.71
CA PHE A 169 -12.70 -7.15 16.43
C PHE A 169 -13.02 -6.97 17.92
N LYS A 170 -12.46 -7.85 18.75
CA LYS A 170 -12.73 -7.92 20.19
C LYS A 170 -11.64 -7.30 21.08
N ASN A 171 -10.51 -6.89 20.49
CA ASN A 171 -9.41 -6.29 21.24
C ASN A 171 -9.75 -4.86 21.70
N TYR A 172 -9.09 -4.45 22.77
CA TYR A 172 -9.09 -3.06 23.19
C TYR A 172 -8.19 -2.22 22.27
N ALA A 173 -8.53 -0.95 22.12
CA ALA A 173 -7.79 0.02 21.33
C ALA A 173 -7.69 1.36 22.07
N LEU A 174 -6.66 2.13 21.77
CA LEU A 174 -6.57 3.52 22.17
C LEU A 174 -7.65 4.35 21.44
N VAL A 175 -7.95 5.53 21.95
CA VAL A 175 -8.84 6.49 21.28
C VAL A 175 -8.18 6.97 20.00
N ALA A 176 -8.90 6.92 18.89
CA ALA A 176 -8.38 7.33 17.58
C ALA A 176 -9.45 8.07 16.78
N GLY A 177 -9.03 9.02 15.96
CA GLY A 177 -9.89 9.78 15.06
C GLY A 177 -9.14 10.23 13.81
N PHE A 178 -9.89 10.48 12.73
CA PHE A 178 -9.33 11.11 11.54
C PHE A 178 -9.18 12.60 11.77
N ASN A 179 -8.10 13.16 11.23
CA ASN A 179 -7.88 14.59 11.19
C ASN A 179 -8.69 15.18 10.02
N GLU A 180 -9.45 16.22 10.27
CA GLU A 180 -10.29 16.90 9.29
C GLU A 180 -9.58 18.12 8.69
N ILE A 181 -10.13 18.63 7.57
CA ILE A 181 -9.57 19.80 6.89
C ILE A 181 -9.64 21.02 7.80
N GLY A 182 -8.49 21.65 8.08
CA GLY A 182 -8.38 22.83 8.90
C GLY A 182 -8.03 22.58 10.36
N GLU A 183 -7.99 21.31 10.79
CA GLU A 183 -7.58 20.95 12.15
C GLU A 183 -6.07 20.76 12.27
N SER A 184 -5.48 21.17 13.37
CA SER A 184 -4.19 20.69 13.83
C SER A 184 -4.32 19.27 14.45
N ILE A 185 -3.20 18.62 14.70
CA ILE A 185 -3.18 17.29 15.36
C ILE A 185 -3.77 17.40 16.77
N GLU A 186 -3.47 18.48 17.48
CA GLU A 186 -3.92 18.76 18.84
C GLU A 186 -5.43 19.00 18.88
N GLU A 187 -5.99 19.69 17.90
CA GLU A 187 -7.44 19.94 17.81
C GLU A 187 -8.22 18.64 17.55
N THR A 188 -7.66 17.74 16.74
CA THR A 188 -8.26 16.42 16.50
C THR A 188 -8.29 15.57 17.78
#